data_30c4c1ce5e3da693b87225ad7407eb6a
#
_entry.id   30c4c1ce5e3da693b87225ad7407eb6a
#
_cell.length_a   1.000
_cell.length_b   1.000
_cell.length_c   1.000
_cell.angle_alpha   90.00
_cell.angle_beta   90.00
_cell.angle_gamma   90.00
#
_symmetry.space_group_name_H-M   'P 1'
#
loop_
_entity.id
_entity.type
_entity.pdbx_description
1 polymer ?
#
loop_
_entity_poly.entity_id
_entity_poly.type
_entity_poly.pdbx_seq_one_letter_code
_entity_poly.pdbx_strand_id
1 'polypeptide(L)'
;MTARFGARLAEAVAARGSLCAGIDPHPGLIEAWGLPLDASGLERFALSAAEALGEVAAIVKPQSAFFEAFGPAGVAVLERVVDVAHDAGALVLLDVKRGDIGSTMAAYTAAYVAEKAAFTADAATVSPYLGFGALDAAVTAAREAGNGLFVLARTSNPEADALQRARLEDGRTVAQSVVDAAADHNAGAEPYGDVGVVVGATVAPGEVDLSRLNGPVLAPGFGAQGATEADLRAVFGEGLPGLLPASSRDLLRHGPDPAALRRAAQEVNGRLGRLREKGQ
;
A
#
# COMPACT_ATOMS: atom_id res chain seq x y z
N MET A 1 0.44 16.25 19.46
CA MET A 1 0.68 14.85 19.07
C MET A 1 0.04 14.65 17.69
N THR A 2 0.80 14.16 16.75
CA THR A 2 0.31 13.81 15.40
C THR A 2 -0.75 12.71 15.54
N ALA A 3 -1.86 12.83 14.79
CA ALA A 3 -2.88 11.78 14.79
C ALA A 3 -2.27 10.46 14.26
N ARG A 4 -2.71 9.32 14.81
CA ARG A 4 -2.22 7.99 14.41
C ARG A 4 -2.53 7.72 12.94
N PHE A 5 -1.69 6.92 12.27
CA PHE A 5 -1.87 6.58 10.86
C PHE A 5 -3.24 5.99 10.57
N GLY A 6 -3.72 5.02 11.38
CA GLY A 6 -5.03 4.41 11.19
C GLY A 6 -6.17 5.42 11.20
N ALA A 7 -6.12 6.41 12.09
CA ALA A 7 -7.14 7.48 12.15
C ALA A 7 -7.06 8.42 10.94
N ARG A 8 -5.85 8.84 10.53
CA ARG A 8 -5.64 9.66 9.33
C ARG A 8 -6.09 8.94 8.06
N LEU A 9 -5.79 7.65 7.96
CA LEU A 9 -6.23 6.83 6.84
C LEU A 9 -7.75 6.67 6.80
N ALA A 10 -8.40 6.45 7.95
CA ALA A 10 -9.87 6.36 8.02
C ALA A 10 -10.54 7.65 7.56
N GLU A 11 -10.03 8.81 7.98
CA GLU A 11 -10.51 10.12 7.55
C GLU A 11 -10.31 10.33 6.04
N ALA A 12 -9.12 10.03 5.52
CA ALA A 12 -8.82 10.15 4.10
C ALA A 12 -9.72 9.24 3.24
N VAL A 13 -9.93 7.99 3.68
CA VAL A 13 -10.83 7.04 3.00
C VAL A 13 -12.29 7.48 3.06
N ALA A 14 -12.73 8.07 4.17
CA ALA A 14 -14.07 8.62 4.27
C ALA A 14 -14.30 9.79 3.29
N ALA A 15 -13.28 10.63 3.10
CA ALA A 15 -13.34 11.81 2.23
C ALA A 15 -13.17 11.48 0.73
N ARG A 16 -12.29 10.52 0.39
CA ARG A 16 -11.80 10.31 -0.99
C ARG A 16 -11.97 8.89 -1.53
N GLY A 17 -12.62 7.99 -0.78
CA GLY A 17 -12.80 6.59 -1.16
C GLY A 17 -11.60 5.70 -0.82
N SER A 18 -11.74 4.38 -1.04
CA SER A 18 -10.78 3.38 -0.57
C SER A 18 -9.72 2.97 -1.62
N LEU A 19 -9.70 3.60 -2.78
CA LEU A 19 -8.69 3.32 -3.80
C LEU A 19 -7.29 3.65 -3.27
N CYS A 20 -6.38 2.67 -3.32
CA CYS A 20 -4.94 2.89 -3.26
C CYS A 20 -4.41 3.06 -4.69
N ALA A 21 -4.09 4.30 -5.08
CA ALA A 21 -3.65 4.60 -6.44
C ALA A 21 -2.15 4.32 -6.59
N GLY A 22 -1.79 3.31 -7.40
CA GLY A 22 -0.41 2.93 -7.66
C GLY A 22 0.30 3.88 -8.63
N ILE A 23 1.55 4.22 -8.32
CA ILE A 23 2.46 4.96 -9.20
C ILE A 23 3.63 4.02 -9.53
N ASP A 24 3.44 3.24 -10.58
CA ASP A 24 4.38 2.23 -11.04
C ASP A 24 4.89 2.64 -12.44
N PRO A 25 5.99 3.42 -12.54
CA PRO A 25 6.52 3.92 -13.82
C PRO A 25 7.19 2.80 -14.63
N HIS A 26 6.35 1.86 -15.10
CA HIS A 26 6.80 0.77 -15.94
C HIS A 26 7.35 1.32 -17.27
N PRO A 27 8.47 0.82 -17.81
CA PRO A 27 9.05 1.32 -19.05
C PRO A 27 8.05 1.54 -20.18
N GLY A 28 7.19 0.55 -20.47
CA GLY A 28 6.17 0.66 -21.49
C GLY A 28 5.11 1.72 -21.25
N LEU A 29 4.85 2.13 -20.00
CA LEU A 29 3.95 3.23 -19.68
C LEU A 29 4.62 4.59 -19.90
N ILE A 30 5.89 4.73 -19.52
CA ILE A 30 6.71 5.94 -19.79
C ILE A 30 6.75 6.20 -21.29
N GLU A 31 7.04 5.17 -22.08
CA GLU A 31 7.07 5.25 -23.55
C GLU A 31 5.68 5.57 -24.15
N ALA A 32 4.62 4.94 -23.64
CA ALA A 32 3.26 5.20 -24.07
C ALA A 32 2.79 6.65 -23.78
N TRP A 33 3.38 7.32 -22.77
CA TRP A 33 3.17 8.76 -22.54
C TRP A 33 4.01 9.66 -23.45
N GLY A 34 4.81 9.09 -24.35
CA GLY A 34 5.71 9.83 -25.25
C GLY A 34 6.93 10.41 -24.53
N LEU A 35 7.33 9.82 -23.41
CA LEU A 35 8.45 10.28 -22.59
C LEU A 35 9.68 9.42 -22.83
N PRO A 36 10.91 9.98 -22.72
CA PRO A 36 12.13 9.21 -22.85
C PRO A 36 12.29 8.25 -21.66
N LEU A 37 12.91 7.09 -21.92
CA LEU A 37 13.19 6.10 -20.87
C LEU A 37 14.51 6.44 -20.15
N ASP A 38 14.50 7.55 -19.43
CA ASP A 38 15.59 8.06 -18.61
C ASP A 38 15.03 8.74 -17.34
N ALA A 39 15.91 9.29 -16.49
CA ALA A 39 15.51 9.94 -15.26
C ALA A 39 14.55 11.14 -15.48
N SER A 40 14.69 11.85 -16.62
CA SER A 40 13.83 13.00 -16.94
C SER A 40 12.41 12.57 -17.32
N GLY A 41 12.28 11.48 -18.06
CA GLY A 41 11.00 10.89 -18.42
C GLY A 41 10.32 10.24 -17.20
N LEU A 42 11.09 9.54 -16.35
CA LEU A 42 10.61 9.04 -15.07
C LEU A 42 10.04 10.17 -14.21
N GLU A 43 10.77 11.27 -14.08
CA GLU A 43 10.36 12.44 -13.29
C GLU A 43 9.04 13.02 -13.79
N ARG A 44 8.95 13.34 -15.07
CA ARG A 44 7.74 13.89 -15.69
C ARG A 44 6.54 12.95 -15.51
N PHE A 45 6.73 11.66 -15.73
CA PHE A 45 5.70 10.65 -15.54
C PHE A 45 5.22 10.61 -14.10
N ALA A 46 6.15 10.42 -13.17
CA ALA A 46 5.83 10.14 -11.79
C ALA A 46 5.24 11.35 -11.05
N LEU A 47 5.77 12.56 -11.28
CA LEU A 47 5.24 13.78 -10.67
C LEU A 47 3.84 14.12 -11.20
N SER A 48 3.61 13.99 -12.53
CA SER A 48 2.28 14.20 -13.09
C SER A 48 1.25 13.20 -12.57
N ALA A 49 1.65 11.93 -12.39
CA ALA A 49 0.79 10.92 -11.80
C ALA A 49 0.51 11.20 -10.32
N ALA A 50 1.55 11.60 -9.55
CA ALA A 50 1.43 11.90 -8.12
C ALA A 50 0.46 13.06 -7.87
N GLU A 51 0.59 14.16 -8.61
CA GLU A 51 -0.30 15.29 -8.53
C GLU A 51 -1.75 14.90 -8.88
N ALA A 52 -1.96 14.31 -10.06
CA ALA A 52 -3.30 14.00 -10.55
C ALA A 52 -4.04 12.95 -9.69
N LEU A 53 -3.36 11.91 -9.25
CA LEU A 53 -3.96 10.85 -8.44
C LEU A 53 -4.07 11.27 -6.97
N GLY A 54 -3.12 12.06 -6.46
CA GLY A 54 -3.13 12.57 -5.10
C GLY A 54 -4.30 13.50 -4.80
N GLU A 55 -4.82 14.24 -5.79
CA GLU A 55 -6.01 15.09 -5.62
C GLU A 55 -7.30 14.28 -5.35
N VAL A 56 -7.37 13.02 -5.80
CA VAL A 56 -8.63 12.24 -5.82
C VAL A 56 -8.59 10.91 -5.06
N ALA A 57 -7.41 10.39 -4.74
CA ALA A 57 -7.24 9.17 -3.96
C ALA A 57 -6.93 9.49 -2.48
N ALA A 58 -7.37 8.64 -1.56
CA ALA A 58 -7.02 8.76 -0.15
C ALA A 58 -5.53 8.49 0.09
N ILE A 59 -4.96 7.58 -0.67
CA ILE A 59 -3.58 7.15 -0.54
C ILE A 59 -3.00 6.80 -1.91
N VAL A 60 -1.78 7.23 -2.17
CA VAL A 60 -1.00 6.83 -3.34
C VAL A 60 0.12 5.88 -2.93
N LYS A 61 0.49 4.98 -3.83
CA LYS A 61 1.50 3.94 -3.57
C LYS A 61 2.56 3.90 -4.66
N PRO A 62 3.63 4.70 -4.54
CA PRO A 62 4.79 4.56 -5.41
C PRO A 62 5.51 3.23 -5.18
N GLN A 63 5.83 2.53 -6.29
CA GLN A 63 6.57 1.27 -6.26
C GLN A 63 8.07 1.56 -6.40
N SER A 64 8.82 1.51 -5.30
CA SER A 64 10.23 1.91 -5.19
C SER A 64 11.13 1.25 -6.25
N ALA A 65 10.92 -0.03 -6.55
CA ALA A 65 11.76 -0.78 -7.50
C ALA A 65 11.84 -0.12 -8.89
N PHE A 66 10.78 0.52 -9.38
CA PHE A 66 10.80 1.22 -10.67
C PHE A 66 11.60 2.52 -10.65
N PHE A 67 11.75 3.12 -9.49
CA PHE A 67 12.59 4.30 -9.30
C PHE A 67 14.04 3.90 -9.07
N GLU A 68 14.28 2.90 -8.23
CA GLU A 68 15.62 2.35 -7.95
C GLU A 68 16.33 1.87 -9.22
N ALA A 69 15.60 1.40 -10.22
CA ALA A 69 16.13 1.00 -11.52
C ALA A 69 16.87 2.14 -12.27
N PHE A 70 16.60 3.41 -11.93
CA PHE A 70 17.27 4.58 -12.48
C PHE A 70 18.41 5.11 -11.56
N GLY A 71 18.82 4.31 -10.57
CA GLY A 71 19.88 4.65 -9.62
C GLY A 71 19.57 5.88 -8.75
N PRO A 72 20.60 6.63 -8.32
CA PRO A 72 20.39 7.77 -7.42
C PRO A 72 19.44 8.84 -7.97
N ALA A 73 19.42 9.06 -9.27
CA ALA A 73 18.50 10.02 -9.90
C ALA A 73 17.04 9.58 -9.75
N GLY A 74 16.76 8.29 -9.90
CA GLY A 74 15.41 7.77 -9.71
C GLY A 74 14.97 7.82 -8.23
N VAL A 75 15.90 7.57 -7.30
CA VAL A 75 15.63 7.70 -5.85
C VAL A 75 15.29 9.15 -5.49
N ALA A 76 15.99 10.13 -6.05
CA ALA A 76 15.67 11.56 -5.88
C ALA A 76 14.29 11.92 -6.47
N VAL A 77 13.90 11.30 -7.58
CA VAL A 77 12.53 11.47 -8.12
C VAL A 77 11.49 10.87 -7.17
N LEU A 78 11.75 9.71 -6.56
CA LEU A 78 10.84 9.09 -5.60
C LEU A 78 10.58 9.99 -4.38
N GLU A 79 11.62 10.63 -3.85
CA GLU A 79 11.50 11.62 -2.77
C GLU A 79 10.52 12.75 -3.15
N ARG A 80 10.70 13.34 -4.33
CA ARG A 80 9.82 14.40 -4.83
C ARG A 80 8.38 13.93 -5.10
N VAL A 81 8.19 12.67 -5.48
CA VAL A 81 6.86 12.06 -5.65
C VAL A 81 6.10 12.05 -4.32
N VAL A 82 6.79 11.78 -3.20
CA VAL A 82 6.20 11.84 -1.87
C VAL A 82 5.72 13.25 -1.56
N ASP A 83 6.56 14.26 -1.76
CA ASP A 83 6.23 15.66 -1.51
C ASP A 83 5.03 16.12 -2.35
N VAL A 84 5.04 15.85 -3.66
CA VAL A 84 3.96 16.23 -4.57
C VAL A 84 2.63 15.55 -4.20
N ALA A 85 2.67 14.29 -3.77
CA ALA A 85 1.48 13.58 -3.34
C ALA A 85 0.89 14.16 -2.04
N HIS A 86 1.75 14.55 -1.09
CA HIS A 86 1.34 15.26 0.13
C HIS A 86 0.74 16.64 -0.18
N ASP A 87 1.37 17.42 -1.06
CA ASP A 87 0.86 18.72 -1.50
C ASP A 87 -0.52 18.60 -2.17
N ALA A 88 -0.76 17.49 -2.89
CA ALA A 88 -2.07 17.15 -3.44
C ALA A 88 -3.06 16.61 -2.38
N GLY A 89 -2.60 16.39 -1.15
CA GLY A 89 -3.40 16.00 0.02
C GLY A 89 -3.66 14.50 0.17
N ALA A 90 -2.94 13.63 -0.54
CA ALA A 90 -2.99 12.19 -0.35
C ALA A 90 -2.02 11.73 0.75
N LEU A 91 -2.34 10.62 1.39
CA LEU A 91 -1.35 9.86 2.15
C LEU A 91 -0.42 9.09 1.19
N VAL A 92 0.79 8.79 1.65
CA VAL A 92 1.77 8.05 0.84
C VAL A 92 2.16 6.74 1.51
N LEU A 93 1.92 5.63 0.81
CA LEU A 93 2.41 4.29 1.15
C LEU A 93 3.59 3.94 0.23
N LEU A 94 4.82 3.98 0.72
CA LEU A 94 5.97 3.53 -0.06
C LEU A 94 6.03 2.00 -0.13
N ASP A 95 5.94 1.48 -1.36
CA ASP A 95 6.01 0.03 -1.59
C ASP A 95 7.48 -0.40 -1.77
N VAL A 96 8.17 -0.61 -0.65
CA VAL A 96 9.61 -0.89 -0.57
C VAL A 96 9.95 -2.32 -0.14
N LYS A 97 9.00 -3.02 0.46
CA LYS A 97 9.11 -4.42 0.93
C LYS A 97 10.43 -4.71 1.67
N ARG A 98 10.87 -3.78 2.53
CA ARG A 98 12.09 -3.96 3.33
C ARG A 98 11.83 -4.92 4.49
N GLY A 99 12.88 -5.58 4.96
CA GLY A 99 12.82 -6.46 6.12
C GLY A 99 14.23 -6.86 6.51
N ASP A 100 14.57 -6.66 7.79
CA ASP A 100 15.85 -7.03 8.37
C ASP A 100 15.71 -7.16 9.89
N ILE A 101 16.81 -7.39 10.60
CA ILE A 101 16.89 -7.49 12.05
C ILE A 101 17.66 -6.32 12.66
N GLY A 102 17.40 -6.02 13.92
CA GLY A 102 18.21 -5.11 14.74
C GLY A 102 18.45 -3.74 14.11
N SER A 103 19.70 -3.31 14.09
CA SER A 103 20.11 -1.97 13.63
C SER A 103 19.85 -1.74 12.13
N THR A 104 19.88 -2.79 11.30
CA THR A 104 19.59 -2.66 9.88
C THR A 104 18.10 -2.37 9.66
N MET A 105 17.20 -3.06 10.38
CA MET A 105 15.77 -2.71 10.32
C MET A 105 15.50 -1.31 10.84
N ALA A 106 16.20 -0.88 11.90
CA ALA A 106 16.11 0.49 12.41
C ALA A 106 16.55 1.54 11.36
N ALA A 107 17.58 1.24 10.56
CA ALA A 107 18.01 2.11 9.47
C ALA A 107 16.96 2.22 8.35
N TYR A 108 16.31 1.11 7.97
CA TYR A 108 15.18 1.16 7.05
C TYR A 108 14.00 1.96 7.61
N THR A 109 13.68 1.79 8.89
CA THR A 109 12.62 2.55 9.55
C THR A 109 12.93 4.05 9.54
N ALA A 110 14.16 4.43 9.86
CA ALA A 110 14.63 5.81 9.81
C ALA A 110 14.57 6.41 8.39
N ALA A 111 14.75 5.59 7.34
CA ALA A 111 14.67 6.06 5.97
C ALA A 111 13.21 6.38 5.54
N TYR A 112 12.22 5.62 6.00
CA TYR A 112 10.89 5.65 5.41
C TYR A 112 9.78 6.19 6.33
N VAL A 113 9.74 5.83 7.60
CA VAL A 113 8.55 6.04 8.45
C VAL A 113 8.82 6.56 9.86
N ALA A 114 10.06 6.82 10.26
CA ALA A 114 10.38 7.45 11.54
C ALA A 114 10.11 8.96 11.51
N GLU A 115 10.12 9.62 12.67
CA GLU A 115 9.77 11.05 12.85
C GLU A 115 10.54 12.02 11.92
N LYS A 116 11.73 11.68 11.50
CA LYS A 116 12.57 12.48 10.60
C LYS A 116 13.05 11.65 9.41
N ALA A 117 12.16 10.80 8.92
CA ALA A 117 12.46 9.94 7.78
C ALA A 117 12.85 10.77 6.55
N ALA A 118 13.85 10.30 5.79
CA ALA A 118 14.29 10.97 4.58
C ALA A 118 13.17 11.06 3.53
N PHE A 119 12.34 10.01 3.42
CA PHE A 119 11.23 9.97 2.47
C PHE A 119 9.90 10.47 3.04
N THR A 120 9.80 10.76 4.34
CA THR A 120 8.58 11.30 5.00
C THR A 120 7.27 10.58 4.66
N ALA A 121 7.31 9.27 4.37
CA ALA A 121 6.12 8.51 4.00
C ALA A 121 5.20 8.27 5.20
N ASP A 122 3.89 8.23 4.95
CA ASP A 122 2.88 7.91 5.98
C ASP A 122 2.88 6.42 6.34
N ALA A 123 3.25 5.57 5.40
CA ALA A 123 3.42 4.13 5.63
C ALA A 123 4.43 3.52 4.66
N ALA A 124 4.93 2.33 5.01
CA ALA A 124 5.79 1.54 4.13
C ALA A 124 5.42 0.05 4.17
N THR A 125 5.64 -0.66 3.07
CA THR A 125 5.53 -2.12 3.06
C THR A 125 6.79 -2.77 3.59
N VAL A 126 6.62 -3.84 4.40
CA VAL A 126 7.72 -4.60 5.01
C VAL A 126 7.52 -6.09 4.85
N SER A 127 8.64 -6.82 4.78
CA SER A 127 8.66 -8.28 4.66
C SER A 127 8.94 -8.93 6.01
N PRO A 128 8.09 -9.86 6.49
CA PRO A 128 8.29 -10.55 7.76
C PRO A 128 9.12 -11.84 7.61
N TYR A 129 9.86 -12.02 6.54
CA TYR A 129 10.59 -13.26 6.26
C TYR A 129 11.56 -13.67 7.40
N LEU A 130 12.10 -12.70 8.13
CA LEU A 130 12.98 -12.92 9.27
C LEU A 130 12.23 -13.06 10.62
N GLY A 131 10.92 -13.28 10.56
CA GLY A 131 10.02 -13.32 11.70
C GLY A 131 9.37 -11.98 11.99
N PHE A 132 8.07 -11.99 12.37
CA PHE A 132 7.34 -10.75 12.63
C PHE A 132 7.97 -9.94 13.77
N GLY A 133 8.43 -10.59 14.85
CA GLY A 133 9.08 -9.92 16.00
C GLY A 133 10.32 -9.10 15.62
N ALA A 134 10.97 -9.37 14.49
CA ALA A 134 12.05 -8.52 13.97
C ALA A 134 11.57 -7.12 13.56
N LEU A 135 10.26 -6.93 13.37
CA LEU A 135 9.61 -5.68 12.99
C LEU A 135 9.10 -4.86 14.19
N ASP A 136 9.08 -5.40 15.43
CA ASP A 136 8.46 -4.76 16.60
C ASP A 136 9.02 -3.36 16.88
N ALA A 137 10.33 -3.20 16.77
CA ALA A 137 10.96 -1.90 16.94
C ALA A 137 10.57 -0.90 15.83
N ALA A 138 10.38 -1.39 14.60
CA ALA A 138 9.92 -0.58 13.47
C ALA A 138 8.46 -0.17 13.65
N VAL A 139 7.59 -1.06 14.12
CA VAL A 139 6.19 -0.77 14.46
C VAL A 139 6.13 0.32 15.54
N THR A 140 6.96 0.22 16.58
CA THR A 140 7.00 1.21 17.66
C THR A 140 7.43 2.58 17.12
N ALA A 141 8.53 2.65 16.38
CA ALA A 141 9.05 3.91 15.85
C ALA A 141 8.10 4.56 14.81
N ALA A 142 7.47 3.76 13.94
CA ALA A 142 6.47 4.27 13.01
C ALA A 142 5.27 4.87 13.76
N ARG A 143 4.76 4.17 14.78
CA ARG A 143 3.66 4.64 15.61
C ARG A 143 3.96 5.94 16.36
N GLU A 144 5.16 6.07 16.91
CA GLU A 144 5.62 7.30 17.59
C GLU A 144 5.63 8.48 16.61
N ALA A 145 5.97 8.24 15.35
CA ALA A 145 5.92 9.24 14.28
C ALA A 145 4.49 9.51 13.74
N GLY A 146 3.47 8.74 14.16
CA GLY A 146 2.12 8.80 13.61
C GLY A 146 1.97 8.10 12.27
N ASN A 147 2.91 7.22 11.91
CA ASN A 147 2.98 6.48 10.64
C ASN A 147 2.64 5.00 10.82
N GLY A 148 2.51 4.27 9.70
CA GLY A 148 2.10 2.87 9.67
C GLY A 148 3.04 1.95 8.90
N LEU A 149 2.85 0.65 9.09
CA LEU A 149 3.52 -0.40 8.32
C LEU A 149 2.48 -1.34 7.71
N PHE A 150 2.75 -1.81 6.49
CA PHE A 150 1.99 -2.88 5.84
C PHE A 150 2.88 -4.11 5.68
N VAL A 151 2.55 -5.17 6.41
CA VAL A 151 3.35 -6.41 6.45
C VAL A 151 2.84 -7.39 5.39
N LEU A 152 3.75 -7.93 4.56
CA LEU A 152 3.39 -8.95 3.57
C LEU A 152 2.87 -10.20 4.28
N ALA A 153 1.62 -10.58 4.05
CA ALA A 153 1.02 -11.77 4.66
C ALA A 153 0.69 -12.85 3.61
N ARG A 154 -0.15 -12.53 2.62
CA ARG A 154 -0.54 -13.47 1.58
C ARG A 154 -0.54 -12.79 0.22
N THR A 155 0.39 -13.15 -0.63
CA THR A 155 0.53 -12.58 -1.97
C THR A 155 -0.02 -13.52 -3.04
N SER A 156 -0.41 -12.99 -4.20
CA SER A 156 -1.13 -13.75 -5.23
C SER A 156 -0.24 -14.54 -6.18
N ASN A 157 1.09 -14.40 -6.10
CA ASN A 157 2.01 -15.12 -6.96
C ASN A 157 2.11 -16.60 -6.54
N PRO A 158 2.17 -17.55 -7.48
CA PRO A 158 2.14 -18.99 -7.18
C PRO A 158 3.35 -19.47 -6.36
N GLU A 159 4.51 -18.84 -6.51
CA GLU A 159 5.73 -19.21 -5.75
C GLU A 159 5.57 -18.98 -4.23
N ALA A 160 4.68 -18.09 -3.85
CA ALA A 160 4.42 -17.77 -2.44
C ALA A 160 3.76 -18.94 -1.68
N ASP A 161 3.08 -19.85 -2.36
CA ASP A 161 2.32 -20.94 -1.75
C ASP A 161 3.21 -21.83 -0.86
N ALA A 162 4.41 -22.16 -1.30
CA ALA A 162 5.33 -23.00 -0.57
C ALA A 162 5.71 -22.42 0.82
N LEU A 163 5.81 -21.09 0.93
CA LEU A 163 6.14 -20.41 2.18
C LEU A 163 4.89 -19.99 2.94
N GLN A 164 3.98 -19.24 2.30
CA GLN A 164 2.91 -18.54 3.00
C GLN A 164 1.78 -19.47 3.45
N ARG A 165 1.58 -20.62 2.76
CA ARG A 165 0.63 -21.67 3.14
C ARG A 165 1.25 -22.78 3.99
N ALA A 166 2.58 -22.76 4.20
CA ALA A 166 3.22 -23.70 5.14
C ALA A 166 2.58 -23.58 6.53
N ARG A 167 2.48 -24.72 7.23
CA ARG A 167 1.85 -24.77 8.55
C ARG A 167 2.92 -24.76 9.65
N LEU A 168 2.64 -23.98 10.66
CA LEU A 168 3.38 -23.96 11.91
C LEU A 168 2.93 -25.14 12.82
N GLU A 169 3.66 -25.37 13.91
CA GLU A 169 3.34 -26.45 14.88
C GLU A 169 1.94 -26.31 15.50
N ASP A 170 1.44 -25.08 15.65
CA ASP A 170 0.09 -24.78 16.16
C ASP A 170 -1.02 -24.95 15.11
N GLY A 171 -0.67 -25.34 13.89
CA GLY A 171 -1.58 -25.61 12.78
C GLY A 171 -1.95 -24.38 11.92
N ARG A 172 -1.63 -23.16 12.36
CA ARG A 172 -1.83 -21.96 11.55
C ARG A 172 -0.91 -21.96 10.33
N THR A 173 -1.32 -21.28 9.27
CA THR A 173 -0.41 -21.00 8.16
C THR A 173 0.57 -19.87 8.54
N VAL A 174 1.71 -19.80 7.86
CA VAL A 174 2.64 -18.67 8.00
C VAL A 174 1.92 -17.35 7.72
N ALA A 175 1.09 -17.28 6.66
CA ALA A 175 0.29 -16.11 6.35
C ALA A 175 -0.63 -15.71 7.52
N GLN A 176 -1.34 -16.67 8.12
CA GLN A 176 -2.22 -16.40 9.27
C GLN A 176 -1.43 -15.91 10.48
N SER A 177 -0.26 -16.48 10.76
CA SER A 177 0.56 -16.03 11.89
C SER A 177 1.02 -14.57 11.74
N VAL A 178 1.26 -14.11 10.52
CA VAL A 178 1.57 -12.69 10.25
C VAL A 178 0.34 -11.80 10.50
N VAL A 179 -0.85 -12.23 10.06
CA VAL A 179 -2.10 -11.49 10.31
C VAL A 179 -2.38 -11.39 11.81
N ASP A 180 -2.23 -12.50 12.55
CA ASP A 180 -2.48 -12.53 14.00
C ASP A 180 -1.50 -11.61 14.75
N ALA A 181 -0.22 -11.61 14.39
CA ALA A 181 0.77 -10.72 14.99
C ALA A 181 0.46 -9.24 14.71
N ALA A 182 0.02 -8.90 13.50
CA ALA A 182 -0.45 -7.55 13.18
C ALA A 182 -1.69 -7.18 14.01
N ALA A 183 -2.63 -8.12 14.21
CA ALA A 183 -3.82 -7.93 15.04
C ALA A 183 -3.47 -7.61 16.50
N ASP A 184 -2.48 -8.33 17.06
CA ASP A 184 -2.02 -8.09 18.43
C ASP A 184 -1.46 -6.65 18.61
N HIS A 185 -0.74 -6.14 17.63
CA HIS A 185 -0.28 -4.75 17.62
C HIS A 185 -1.42 -3.72 17.49
N ASN A 186 -2.55 -4.10 16.89
CA ASN A 186 -3.69 -3.21 16.67
C ASN A 186 -4.74 -3.27 17.78
N ALA A 187 -4.54 -4.12 18.79
CA ALA A 187 -5.52 -4.31 19.86
C ALA A 187 -5.92 -2.98 20.53
N GLY A 188 -7.23 -2.75 20.64
CA GLY A 188 -7.79 -1.54 21.27
C GLY A 188 -7.63 -0.25 20.50
N ALA A 189 -7.17 -0.30 19.24
CA ALA A 189 -7.08 0.90 18.40
C ALA A 189 -8.44 1.29 17.82
N GLU A 190 -8.69 2.62 17.73
CA GLU A 190 -9.90 3.20 17.14
C GLU A 190 -9.54 4.23 16.06
N PRO A 191 -10.18 4.24 14.87
CA PRO A 191 -11.16 3.26 14.38
C PRO A 191 -10.53 1.93 13.97
N TYR A 192 -9.20 1.90 13.70
CA TYR A 192 -8.32 0.75 13.53
C TYR A 192 -6.85 1.15 13.72
N GLY A 193 -5.97 0.15 13.82
CA GLY A 193 -4.56 0.35 14.14
C GLY A 193 -3.69 0.79 12.96
N ASP A 194 -2.40 0.90 13.25
CA ASP A 194 -1.37 1.45 12.33
C ASP A 194 -0.60 0.34 11.59
N VAL A 195 -0.86 -0.94 11.95
CA VAL A 195 -0.21 -2.09 11.33
C VAL A 195 -1.18 -2.77 10.37
N GLY A 196 -0.97 -2.55 9.10
CA GLY A 196 -1.71 -3.20 8.03
C GLY A 196 -1.05 -4.49 7.56
N VAL A 197 -1.78 -5.23 6.75
CA VAL A 197 -1.26 -6.41 6.04
C VAL A 197 -1.46 -6.27 4.54
N VAL A 198 -0.63 -6.96 3.76
CA VAL A 198 -0.80 -7.09 2.32
C VAL A 198 -1.39 -8.46 2.03
N VAL A 199 -2.60 -8.46 1.45
CA VAL A 199 -3.30 -9.67 1.01
C VAL A 199 -3.76 -9.47 -0.43
N GLY A 200 -3.32 -10.32 -1.35
CA GLY A 200 -3.65 -10.21 -2.77
C GLY A 200 -5.15 -10.31 -3.03
N ALA A 201 -5.66 -9.49 -3.94
CA ALA A 201 -7.08 -9.49 -4.31
C ALA A 201 -7.54 -10.73 -5.09
N THR A 202 -6.60 -11.58 -5.53
CA THR A 202 -6.86 -12.81 -6.30
C THR A 202 -6.52 -14.10 -5.53
N VAL A 203 -6.24 -14.01 -4.21
CA VAL A 203 -6.07 -15.21 -3.37
C VAL A 203 -7.40 -15.93 -3.20
N ALA A 204 -7.36 -17.22 -2.85
CA ALA A 204 -8.61 -17.95 -2.63
C ALA A 204 -9.33 -17.44 -1.36
N PRO A 205 -10.67 -17.34 -1.37
CA PRO A 205 -11.45 -16.99 -0.20
C PRO A 205 -11.16 -17.92 0.98
N GLY A 206 -11.01 -17.35 2.19
CA GLY A 206 -10.76 -18.09 3.43
C GLY A 206 -9.32 -18.55 3.64
N GLU A 207 -8.36 -18.14 2.82
CA GLU A 207 -6.94 -18.45 3.05
C GLU A 207 -6.35 -17.76 4.27
N VAL A 208 -6.90 -16.61 4.65
CA VAL A 208 -6.56 -15.88 5.86
C VAL A 208 -7.82 -15.36 6.54
N ASP A 209 -7.86 -15.42 7.86
CA ASP A 209 -8.91 -14.80 8.68
C ASP A 209 -8.46 -13.41 9.11
N LEU A 210 -9.16 -12.38 8.65
CA LEU A 210 -8.89 -10.97 8.94
C LEU A 210 -9.79 -10.39 10.02
N SER A 211 -10.69 -11.20 10.59
CA SER A 211 -11.74 -10.73 11.53
C SER A 211 -11.18 -10.04 12.78
N ARG A 212 -10.00 -10.45 13.24
CA ARG A 212 -9.32 -9.91 14.41
C ARG A 212 -8.32 -8.80 14.08
N LEU A 213 -8.03 -8.56 12.78
CA LEU A 213 -6.90 -7.69 12.39
C LEU A 213 -7.00 -6.27 12.97
N ASN A 214 -8.20 -5.70 12.99
CA ASN A 214 -8.41 -4.30 13.41
C ASN A 214 -7.36 -3.34 12.82
N GLY A 215 -7.06 -3.48 11.54
CA GLY A 215 -6.02 -2.73 10.82
C GLY A 215 -6.29 -2.67 9.32
N PRO A 216 -5.57 -1.81 8.58
CA PRO A 216 -5.79 -1.69 7.16
C PRO A 216 -5.27 -2.90 6.37
N VAL A 217 -5.90 -3.17 5.22
CA VAL A 217 -5.51 -4.24 4.29
C VAL A 217 -5.21 -3.66 2.93
N LEU A 218 -3.96 -3.74 2.49
CA LEU A 218 -3.61 -3.45 1.11
C LEU A 218 -3.92 -4.68 0.25
N ALA A 219 -4.78 -4.50 -0.75
CA ALA A 219 -5.22 -5.57 -1.66
C ALA A 219 -4.73 -5.32 -3.10
N PRO A 220 -3.47 -5.71 -3.44
CA PRO A 220 -2.96 -5.60 -4.80
C PRO A 220 -3.68 -6.56 -5.75
N GLY A 221 -3.78 -6.14 -7.04
CA GLY A 221 -4.31 -7.00 -8.10
C GLY A 221 -5.71 -6.60 -8.59
N PHE A 222 -6.32 -5.54 -8.04
CA PHE A 222 -7.59 -5.03 -8.53
C PHE A 222 -7.44 -4.41 -9.93
N GLY A 223 -8.32 -4.81 -10.85
CA GLY A 223 -8.32 -4.37 -12.24
C GLY A 223 -7.28 -5.10 -13.11
N ALA A 224 -6.14 -4.49 -13.40
CA ALA A 224 -5.16 -4.98 -14.39
C ALA A 224 -4.62 -6.40 -14.15
N GLN A 225 -4.69 -6.93 -12.94
CA GLN A 225 -4.33 -8.33 -12.63
C GLN A 225 -5.56 -9.26 -12.56
N GLY A 226 -6.73 -8.77 -12.94
CA GLY A 226 -7.94 -9.55 -13.13
C GLY A 226 -8.91 -9.57 -11.96
N ALA A 227 -8.54 -9.06 -10.77
CA ALA A 227 -9.48 -9.01 -9.65
C ALA A 227 -10.61 -7.99 -9.91
N THR A 228 -11.82 -8.42 -9.63
CA THR A 228 -13.07 -7.67 -9.76
C THR A 228 -13.62 -7.29 -8.38
N GLU A 229 -14.70 -6.51 -8.35
CA GLU A 229 -15.44 -6.23 -7.13
C GLU A 229 -16.03 -7.51 -6.49
N ALA A 230 -16.39 -8.49 -7.30
CA ALA A 230 -16.89 -9.79 -6.81
C ALA A 230 -15.76 -10.57 -6.10
N ASP A 231 -14.56 -10.53 -6.64
CA ASP A 231 -13.39 -11.16 -6.01
C ASP A 231 -13.04 -10.48 -4.67
N LEU A 232 -13.09 -9.14 -4.62
CA LEU A 232 -12.88 -8.42 -3.36
C LEU A 232 -13.90 -8.84 -2.29
N ARG A 233 -15.18 -8.99 -2.64
CA ARG A 233 -16.20 -9.50 -1.70
C ARG A 233 -15.92 -10.93 -1.27
N ALA A 234 -15.55 -11.78 -2.21
CA ALA A 234 -15.29 -13.19 -1.92
C ALA A 234 -14.10 -13.37 -0.97
N VAL A 235 -13.04 -12.58 -1.15
CA VAL A 235 -11.81 -12.67 -0.35
C VAL A 235 -11.93 -11.94 0.99
N PHE A 236 -12.50 -10.73 1.00
CA PHE A 236 -12.46 -9.82 2.16
C PHE A 236 -13.80 -9.65 2.87
N GLY A 237 -14.86 -10.25 2.33
CA GLY A 237 -16.22 -10.03 2.84
C GLY A 237 -16.80 -8.66 2.45
N GLU A 238 -17.98 -8.36 2.97
CA GLU A 238 -18.62 -7.07 2.75
C GLU A 238 -18.20 -6.08 3.84
N GLY A 239 -17.75 -4.90 3.40
CA GLY A 239 -17.52 -3.77 4.31
C GLY A 239 -16.30 -3.89 5.23
N LEU A 240 -15.26 -4.71 4.91
CA LEU A 240 -14.05 -4.79 5.72
C LEU A 240 -13.45 -3.38 5.95
N PRO A 241 -13.42 -2.88 7.20
CA PRO A 241 -12.84 -1.58 7.48
C PRO A 241 -11.36 -1.53 7.08
N GLY A 242 -10.92 -0.42 6.49
CA GLY A 242 -9.52 -0.25 6.11
C GLY A 242 -9.08 -1.05 4.87
N LEU A 243 -10.00 -1.69 4.12
CA LEU A 243 -9.66 -2.33 2.85
C LEU A 243 -9.27 -1.28 1.80
N LEU A 244 -8.07 -1.45 1.24
CA LEU A 244 -7.44 -0.59 0.23
C LEU A 244 -7.15 -1.39 -1.04
N PRO A 245 -8.13 -1.56 -1.94
CA PRO A 245 -7.86 -2.16 -3.25
C PRO A 245 -6.87 -1.30 -4.03
N ALA A 246 -5.76 -1.91 -4.49
CA ALA A 246 -4.71 -1.20 -5.19
C ALA A 246 -4.82 -1.40 -6.71
N SER A 247 -4.81 -0.29 -7.43
CA SER A 247 -4.79 -0.25 -8.89
C SER A 247 -3.71 0.70 -9.39
N SER A 248 -2.97 0.31 -10.40
CA SER A 248 -1.87 1.09 -10.98
C SER A 248 -2.01 1.19 -12.50
N ARG A 249 -1.70 0.14 -13.25
CA ARG A 249 -1.69 0.16 -14.73
C ARG A 249 -3.01 0.61 -15.34
N ASP A 250 -4.15 0.24 -14.73
CA ASP A 250 -5.48 0.65 -15.22
C ASP A 250 -5.71 2.16 -15.09
N LEU A 251 -5.08 2.80 -14.12
CA LEU A 251 -5.11 4.25 -13.98
C LEU A 251 -4.10 4.91 -14.91
N LEU A 252 -2.85 4.49 -14.84
CA LEU A 252 -1.72 5.13 -15.52
C LEU A 252 -1.79 5.06 -17.05
N ARG A 253 -2.49 4.07 -17.62
CA ARG A 253 -2.71 4.01 -19.08
C ARG A 253 -3.54 5.16 -19.64
N HIS A 254 -4.23 5.93 -18.80
CA HIS A 254 -5.01 7.10 -19.20
C HIS A 254 -4.21 8.41 -19.30
N GLY A 255 -2.93 8.37 -18.87
CA GLY A 255 -2.04 9.52 -19.05
C GLY A 255 -1.55 9.68 -20.50
N PRO A 256 -0.85 10.78 -20.81
CA PRO A 256 -0.32 11.77 -19.87
C PRO A 256 -1.30 12.87 -19.41
N ASP A 257 -2.56 12.87 -19.86
CA ASP A 257 -3.55 13.90 -19.47
C ASP A 257 -3.94 13.76 -17.97
N PRO A 258 -3.59 14.74 -17.10
CA PRO A 258 -3.93 14.70 -15.69
C PRO A 258 -5.44 14.60 -15.43
N ALA A 259 -6.27 15.22 -16.28
CA ALA A 259 -7.73 15.15 -16.14
C ALA A 259 -8.25 13.73 -16.43
N ALA A 260 -7.66 13.02 -17.39
CA ALA A 260 -8.01 11.63 -17.68
C ALA A 260 -7.58 10.69 -16.53
N LEU A 261 -6.41 10.91 -15.92
CA LEU A 261 -5.97 10.17 -14.73
C LEU A 261 -6.94 10.36 -13.56
N ARG A 262 -7.34 11.59 -13.26
CA ARG A 262 -8.33 11.88 -12.21
C ARG A 262 -9.68 11.21 -12.48
N ARG A 263 -10.21 11.31 -13.69
CA ARG A 263 -11.48 10.63 -14.06
C ARG A 263 -11.39 9.13 -13.87
N ALA A 264 -10.31 8.49 -14.31
CA ALA A 264 -10.12 7.05 -14.14
C ALA A 264 -10.09 6.65 -12.66
N ALA A 265 -9.40 7.40 -11.82
CA ALA A 265 -9.36 7.14 -10.37
C ALA A 265 -10.74 7.35 -9.71
N GLN A 266 -11.47 8.40 -10.08
CA GLN A 266 -12.82 8.67 -9.59
C GLN A 266 -13.82 7.57 -10.00
N GLU A 267 -13.74 7.06 -11.22
CA GLU A 267 -14.56 5.93 -11.69
C GLU A 267 -14.28 4.67 -10.89
N VAL A 268 -13.01 4.36 -10.61
CA VAL A 268 -12.64 3.23 -9.76
C VAL A 268 -13.15 3.43 -8.34
N ASN A 269 -12.97 4.59 -7.74
CA ASN A 269 -13.51 4.92 -6.42
C ASN A 269 -15.05 4.78 -6.37
N GLY A 270 -15.76 5.24 -7.39
CA GLY A 270 -17.21 5.07 -7.49
C GLY A 270 -17.65 3.61 -7.54
N ARG A 271 -16.87 2.74 -8.20
CA ARG A 271 -17.11 1.29 -8.21
C ARG A 271 -16.88 0.69 -6.82
N LEU A 272 -15.78 1.05 -6.15
CA LEU A 272 -15.44 0.58 -4.80
C LEU A 272 -16.44 1.09 -3.74
N GLY A 273 -16.95 2.33 -3.88
CA GLY A 273 -17.97 2.90 -2.99
C GLY A 273 -19.24 2.04 -2.95
N ARG A 274 -19.71 1.54 -4.09
CA ARG A 274 -20.87 0.64 -4.17
C ARG A 274 -20.67 -0.72 -3.48
N LEU A 275 -19.43 -1.12 -3.23
CA LEU A 275 -19.15 -2.31 -2.42
C LEU A 275 -19.42 -2.08 -0.94
N ARG A 276 -19.16 -0.86 -0.45
CA ARG A 276 -19.32 -0.49 0.97
C ARG A 276 -20.79 -0.25 1.34
N GLU A 277 -21.59 0.31 0.44
CA GLU A 277 -23.01 0.63 0.69
C GLU A 277 -23.92 -0.59 0.81
N LYS A 278 -23.55 -1.71 0.18
CA LYS A 278 -24.37 -2.96 0.21
C LYS A 278 -24.13 -3.81 1.47
N GLY A 279 -23.14 -3.46 2.28
CA GLY A 279 -22.79 -4.16 3.53
C GLY A 279 -23.35 -3.47 4.79
N GLN A 280 -24.09 -2.37 4.65
CA GLN A 280 -24.86 -1.71 5.71
C GLN A 280 -26.35 -2.10 5.59
#